data_faa74d6963d1448cbbe58537a1eb56ab
#
_entry.id   faa74d6963d1448cbbe58537a1eb56ab
#
_cell.length_a   1.000
_cell.length_b   1.000
_cell.length_c   1.000
_cell.angle_alpha   90.00
_cell.angle_beta   90.00
_cell.angle_gamma   90.00
#
_symmetry.space_group_name_H-M   'P 1'
#
loop_
_entity.id
_entity.type
_entity.pdbx_description
1 polymer ?
#
loop_
_entity_poly.entity_id
_entity_poly.type
_entity_poly.pdbx_seq_one_letter_code
_entity_poly.pdbx_strand_id
1 'polypeptide(L)'
;MIYDGQISPYDVIDLVYTQGKLQSDAVYEDLRNGAITPYNYIIREIRSLTITPAMLALDPYSGALCITDVKTGKVKALVTYPSYDNNMLSGHVDTDYWYWLNNDDSQPLFDVATQALTPPGSTFKLCTSVAGLAEDYVDPDTFIFDEVYFEKVIPSPRCYIAPASHGLVNVSTALEGSCNYYFFEIGYEMGLDESGQYNSLQALNIITDYAKQLGLGIKSGVEIRESEPRVSTTDSVRTAIGQGTNGFATVHMARYVNTVAASGTNYQLSLIDRVEDKDKNVILKVEPVITNKVQLSEDEWDAIHLGMRLVTQTGTASSFFTSLNATIAGKTGTAEENLYRSNHAAFVGYAPYEDPEVSFACMIRNCDSTSYPGDTLCQTLRYYFGEITYDDIMKAPVENTISGFHSE
;
A
#
# COMPACT_ATOMS: atom_id res chain seq x y z
N MET A 1 6.48 -27.53 -8.55
CA MET A 1 7.28 -28.61 -7.91
C MET A 1 6.84 -28.86 -6.46
N ILE A 2 6.81 -27.90 -5.57
CA ILE A 2 6.21 -28.07 -4.21
C ILE A 2 4.71 -28.30 -4.32
N TYR A 3 3.99 -27.47 -5.09
CA TYR A 3 2.56 -27.64 -5.36
C TYR A 3 2.19 -28.98 -6.03
N ASP A 4 3.08 -29.52 -6.85
CA ASP A 4 2.85 -30.77 -7.57
C ASP A 4 3.30 -32.01 -6.75
N GLY A 5 3.68 -31.84 -5.47
CA GLY A 5 4.16 -32.89 -4.61
C GLY A 5 5.50 -33.52 -5.02
N GLN A 6 6.23 -32.88 -5.94
CA GLN A 6 7.53 -33.36 -6.40
C GLN A 6 8.67 -33.05 -5.39
N ILE A 7 8.45 -32.03 -4.55
CA ILE A 7 9.34 -31.67 -3.42
C ILE A 7 8.50 -31.67 -2.16
N SER A 8 8.85 -32.49 -1.20
CA SER A 8 8.15 -32.53 0.08
C SER A 8 8.61 -31.39 1.00
N PRO A 9 7.79 -30.98 1.98
CA PRO A 9 8.25 -30.04 3.00
C PRO A 9 9.48 -30.52 3.79
N TYR A 10 9.69 -31.82 3.92
CA TYR A 10 10.90 -32.39 4.52
C TYR A 10 12.14 -32.14 3.67
N ASP A 11 12.02 -32.28 2.34
CA ASP A 11 13.14 -32.02 1.39
C ASP A 11 13.60 -30.56 1.48
N VAL A 12 12.66 -29.61 1.65
CA VAL A 12 12.98 -28.19 1.83
C VAL A 12 13.77 -27.97 3.12
N ILE A 13 13.33 -28.57 4.24
CA ILE A 13 14.02 -28.44 5.52
C ILE A 13 15.40 -29.10 5.45
N ASP A 14 15.49 -30.28 4.88
CA ASP A 14 16.77 -31.00 4.70
C ASP A 14 17.75 -30.19 3.82
N LEU A 15 17.26 -29.48 2.81
CA LEU A 15 18.09 -28.62 1.99
C LEU A 15 18.65 -27.43 2.80
N VAL A 16 17.81 -26.74 3.58
CA VAL A 16 18.23 -25.63 4.44
C VAL A 16 19.23 -26.11 5.49
N TYR A 17 19.01 -27.32 6.02
CA TYR A 17 19.94 -27.96 6.97
C TYR A 17 21.30 -28.29 6.33
N THR A 18 21.28 -28.89 5.13
CA THR A 18 22.52 -29.25 4.41
C THR A 18 23.33 -28.04 3.97
N GLN A 19 22.70 -26.89 3.81
CA GLN A 19 23.37 -25.61 3.54
C GLN A 19 24.03 -25.01 4.80
N GLY A 20 23.96 -25.68 5.96
CA GLY A 20 24.53 -25.21 7.21
C GLY A 20 23.81 -24.00 7.83
N LYS A 21 22.59 -23.75 7.39
CA LYS A 21 21.76 -22.65 7.89
C LYS A 21 20.95 -23.03 9.13
N LEU A 22 20.74 -24.31 9.35
CA LEU A 22 20.11 -24.88 10.53
C LEU A 22 21.10 -25.78 11.26
N GLN A 23 21.04 -25.79 12.60
CA GLN A 23 21.83 -26.69 13.43
C GLN A 23 20.96 -27.86 13.91
N SER A 24 21.57 -29.04 14.07
CA SER A 24 20.89 -30.19 14.69
C SER A 24 20.61 -29.87 16.14
N ASP A 25 19.34 -29.83 16.49
CA ASP A 25 18.87 -29.70 17.86
C ASP A 25 17.80 -30.78 18.17
N ALA A 26 17.31 -30.81 19.41
CA ALA A 26 16.28 -31.76 19.82
C ALA A 26 15.00 -31.65 18.98
N VAL A 27 14.70 -30.49 18.43
CA VAL A 27 13.48 -30.25 17.64
C VAL A 27 13.63 -30.76 16.24
N TYR A 28 14.81 -30.67 15.65
CA TYR A 28 15.10 -31.31 14.37
C TYR A 28 14.99 -32.84 14.49
N GLU A 29 15.45 -33.40 15.61
CA GLU A 29 15.25 -34.82 15.90
C GLU A 29 13.76 -35.18 16.06
N ASP A 30 12.97 -34.34 16.72
CA ASP A 30 11.52 -34.51 16.84
C ASP A 30 10.83 -34.48 15.45
N LEU A 31 11.29 -33.61 14.54
CA LEU A 31 10.85 -33.59 13.16
C LEU A 31 11.20 -34.91 12.43
N ARG A 32 12.44 -35.35 12.54
CA ARG A 32 12.91 -36.58 11.89
C ARG A 32 12.19 -37.83 12.43
N ASN A 33 11.79 -37.82 13.69
CA ASN A 33 11.03 -38.89 14.33
C ASN A 33 9.51 -38.78 14.12
N GLY A 34 9.05 -37.73 13.46
CA GLY A 34 7.62 -37.48 13.19
C GLY A 34 6.84 -36.99 14.42
N ALA A 35 7.51 -36.57 15.48
CA ALA A 35 6.88 -36.00 16.68
C ALA A 35 6.30 -34.61 16.43
N ILE A 36 6.86 -33.88 15.47
CA ILE A 36 6.31 -32.61 14.99
C ILE A 36 6.18 -32.64 13.45
N THR A 37 5.24 -31.87 12.93
CA THR A 37 5.08 -31.73 11.48
C THR A 37 6.10 -30.73 10.90
N PRO A 38 6.48 -30.85 9.61
CA PRO A 38 7.33 -29.85 8.94
C PRO A 38 6.81 -28.42 9.08
N TYR A 39 5.49 -28.22 8.99
CA TYR A 39 4.86 -26.93 9.19
C TYR A 39 5.15 -26.36 10.59
N ASN A 40 4.88 -27.14 11.63
CA ASN A 40 5.11 -26.70 13.01
C ASN A 40 6.59 -26.46 13.31
N TYR A 41 7.48 -27.24 12.69
CA TYR A 41 8.92 -27.04 12.77
C TYR A 41 9.30 -25.68 12.17
N ILE A 42 8.92 -25.41 10.92
CA ILE A 42 9.25 -24.16 10.23
C ILE A 42 8.67 -22.94 10.98
N ILE A 43 7.42 -23.00 11.44
CA ILE A 43 6.80 -21.91 12.22
C ILE A 43 7.58 -21.64 13.50
N ARG A 44 8.03 -22.67 14.19
CA ARG A 44 8.85 -22.53 15.39
C ARG A 44 10.19 -21.85 15.08
N GLU A 45 10.87 -22.31 14.04
CA GLU A 45 12.18 -21.77 13.65
C GLU A 45 12.07 -20.31 13.13
N ILE A 46 10.97 -19.95 12.48
CA ILE A 46 10.66 -18.56 12.13
C ILE A 46 10.43 -17.72 13.39
N ARG A 47 9.68 -18.22 14.36
CA ARG A 47 9.42 -17.51 15.63
C ARG A 47 10.69 -17.29 16.46
N SER A 48 11.62 -18.23 16.43
CA SER A 48 12.93 -18.10 17.07
C SER A 48 13.92 -17.27 16.25
N LEU A 49 13.52 -16.78 15.07
CA LEU A 49 14.37 -16.09 14.10
C LEU A 49 15.57 -16.92 13.60
N THR A 50 15.49 -18.24 13.70
CA THR A 50 16.51 -19.16 13.19
C THR A 50 16.38 -19.35 11.68
N ILE A 51 15.15 -19.37 11.17
CA ILE A 51 14.85 -19.39 9.73
C ILE A 51 14.34 -18.04 9.28
N THR A 52 14.95 -17.50 8.22
CA THR A 52 14.45 -16.31 7.54
C THR A 52 13.74 -16.72 6.24
N PRO A 53 12.84 -15.89 5.68
CA PRO A 53 12.22 -16.15 4.39
C PRO A 53 13.21 -16.40 3.26
N ALA A 54 14.35 -15.70 3.26
CA ALA A 54 15.42 -15.89 2.27
C ALA A 54 16.03 -17.29 2.31
N MET A 55 16.15 -17.91 3.50
CA MET A 55 16.65 -19.30 3.63
C MET A 55 15.69 -20.32 3.01
N LEU A 56 14.42 -20.00 2.90
CA LEU A 56 13.40 -20.84 2.28
C LEU A 56 13.24 -20.56 0.79
N ALA A 57 14.14 -19.75 0.20
CA ALA A 57 14.04 -19.24 -1.18
C ALA A 57 12.70 -18.55 -1.46
N LEU A 58 12.02 -18.08 -0.44
CA LEU A 58 10.86 -17.23 -0.56
C LEU A 58 11.34 -15.80 -0.81
N ASP A 59 10.71 -15.10 -1.75
CA ASP A 59 10.84 -13.64 -1.81
C ASP A 59 10.31 -13.10 -0.47
N PRO A 60 11.14 -12.50 0.39
CA PRO A 60 10.63 -11.97 1.64
C PRO A 60 9.63 -10.88 1.31
N TYR A 61 8.43 -10.95 1.87
CA TYR A 61 7.53 -9.84 1.77
C TYR A 61 8.23 -8.62 2.34
N SER A 62 8.44 -7.63 1.49
CA SER A 62 8.87 -6.32 1.96
C SER A 62 7.67 -5.40 1.93
N GLY A 63 7.58 -4.56 2.95
CA GLY A 63 6.45 -3.66 3.07
C GLY A 63 6.80 -2.42 3.83
N ALA A 64 5.91 -1.46 3.75
CA ALA A 64 6.05 -0.23 4.48
C ALA A 64 4.70 0.34 4.87
N LEU A 65 4.70 1.08 5.98
CA LEU A 65 3.54 1.79 6.49
C LEU A 65 3.94 3.22 6.84
N CYS A 66 3.10 4.17 6.45
CA CYS A 66 3.23 5.56 6.86
C CYS A 66 1.88 6.06 7.38
N ILE A 67 1.89 6.67 8.57
CA ILE A 67 0.73 7.34 9.19
C ILE A 67 1.06 8.81 9.33
N THR A 68 0.15 9.69 8.92
CA THR A 68 0.31 11.13 8.99
C THR A 68 -0.89 11.78 9.68
N ASP A 69 -0.66 12.90 10.31
CA ASP A 69 -1.68 13.77 10.85
C ASP A 69 -2.35 14.53 9.70
N VAL A 70 -3.67 14.44 9.59
CA VAL A 70 -4.42 15.00 8.45
C VAL A 70 -4.35 16.53 8.41
N LYS A 71 -4.30 17.17 9.58
CA LYS A 71 -4.39 18.65 9.72
C LYS A 71 -3.02 19.34 9.63
N THR A 72 -1.91 18.56 9.61
CA THR A 72 -0.56 19.14 9.66
C THR A 72 0.45 18.51 8.72
N GLY A 73 0.18 17.31 8.17
CA GLY A 73 1.15 16.53 7.42
C GLY A 73 2.30 15.94 8.24
N LYS A 74 2.28 16.06 9.58
CA LYS A 74 3.29 15.47 10.44
C LYS A 74 3.21 13.95 10.43
N VAL A 75 4.35 13.30 10.25
CA VAL A 75 4.44 11.84 10.25
C VAL A 75 4.36 11.33 11.68
N LYS A 76 3.35 10.51 11.96
CA LYS A 76 3.14 9.83 13.25
C LYS A 76 3.88 8.49 13.32
N ALA A 77 3.97 7.79 12.20
CA ALA A 77 4.73 6.55 12.06
C ALA A 77 5.24 6.40 10.63
N LEU A 78 6.47 5.94 10.49
CA LEU A 78 7.09 5.56 9.23
C LEU A 78 7.84 4.25 9.47
N VAL A 79 7.40 3.17 8.85
CA VAL A 79 7.89 1.82 9.10
C VAL A 79 8.33 1.18 7.79
N THR A 80 9.50 0.59 7.79
CA THR A 80 10.05 -0.26 6.73
C THR A 80 10.21 -1.68 7.25
N TYR A 81 9.82 -2.68 6.46
CA TYR A 81 10.09 -4.08 6.72
C TYR A 81 10.67 -4.76 5.46
N PRO A 82 11.72 -5.58 5.56
CA PRO A 82 12.53 -5.81 6.76
C PRO A 82 13.30 -4.56 7.21
N SER A 83 13.69 -4.54 8.47
CA SER A 83 14.39 -3.41 9.11
C SER A 83 15.56 -3.92 9.96
N TYR A 84 16.18 -3.04 10.71
CA TYR A 84 17.35 -3.35 11.54
C TYR A 84 17.30 -2.62 12.88
N ASP A 85 18.08 -3.12 13.87
CA ASP A 85 18.19 -2.48 15.17
C ASP A 85 19.22 -1.33 15.13
N ASN A 86 18.73 -0.09 15.19
CA ASN A 86 19.55 1.12 15.22
C ASN A 86 20.50 1.19 16.43
N ASN A 87 20.15 0.52 17.54
CA ASN A 87 20.99 0.53 18.74
C ASN A 87 22.33 -0.17 18.50
N MET A 88 22.33 -1.22 17.66
CA MET A 88 23.54 -1.96 17.27
C MET A 88 24.51 -1.13 16.41
N LEU A 89 24.01 -0.03 15.84
CA LEU A 89 24.79 0.90 15.00
C LEU A 89 25.08 2.24 15.70
N SER A 90 24.60 2.43 16.94
CA SER A 90 24.78 3.66 17.69
C SER A 90 26.00 3.58 18.61
N GLY A 91 26.83 4.63 18.60
CA GLY A 91 28.06 4.67 19.40
C GLY A 91 29.17 3.79 18.83
N HIS A 92 29.42 2.65 19.44
CA HIS A 92 30.33 1.63 18.90
C HIS A 92 29.57 0.71 17.97
N VAL A 93 29.85 0.77 16.67
CA VAL A 93 29.22 -0.08 15.66
C VAL A 93 29.71 -1.51 15.84
N ASP A 94 28.77 -2.44 16.02
CA ASP A 94 29.04 -3.87 15.98
C ASP A 94 29.41 -4.28 14.55
N THR A 95 30.66 -4.71 14.35
CA THR A 95 31.20 -5.02 13.02
C THR A 95 30.59 -6.27 12.40
N ASP A 96 30.21 -7.25 13.21
CA ASP A 96 29.63 -8.50 12.74
C ASP A 96 28.17 -8.25 12.32
N TYR A 97 27.44 -7.46 13.10
CA TYR A 97 26.11 -7.00 12.76
C TYR A 97 26.09 -6.14 11.48
N TRP A 98 27.04 -5.21 11.35
CA TRP A 98 27.20 -4.39 10.15
C TRP A 98 27.51 -5.24 8.91
N TYR A 99 28.40 -6.25 9.05
CA TYR A 99 28.70 -7.19 7.99
C TYR A 99 27.46 -7.99 7.58
N TRP A 100 26.69 -8.49 8.55
CA TRP A 100 25.44 -9.19 8.30
C TRP A 100 24.44 -8.31 7.53
N LEU A 101 24.19 -7.08 7.99
CA LEU A 101 23.24 -6.15 7.33
C LEU A 101 23.59 -5.87 5.87
N ASN A 102 24.88 -5.79 5.52
CA ASN A 102 25.32 -5.54 4.14
C ASN A 102 25.27 -6.79 3.24
N ASN A 103 25.17 -7.99 3.82
CA ASN A 103 25.17 -9.23 3.07
C ASN A 103 23.83 -9.99 3.18
N ASP A 104 22.84 -9.44 3.86
CA ASP A 104 21.50 -10.01 3.95
C ASP A 104 20.72 -9.75 2.65
N ASP A 105 20.27 -10.85 2.00
CA ASP A 105 19.53 -10.79 0.74
C ASP A 105 18.19 -10.03 0.87
N SER A 106 17.64 -9.91 2.08
CA SER A 106 16.43 -9.13 2.35
C SER A 106 16.65 -7.62 2.32
N GLN A 107 17.92 -7.16 2.23
CA GLN A 107 18.32 -5.76 2.12
C GLN A 107 17.75 -4.87 3.23
N PRO A 108 17.96 -5.18 4.52
CA PRO A 108 17.34 -4.43 5.62
C PRO A 108 17.78 -2.96 5.72
N LEU A 109 18.90 -2.58 5.07
CA LEU A 109 19.36 -1.20 4.95
C LEU A 109 18.62 -0.38 3.87
N PHE A 110 17.85 -1.05 3.00
CA PHE A 110 17.07 -0.36 1.98
C PHE A 110 15.73 0.10 2.57
N ASP A 111 15.55 1.41 2.68
CA ASP A 111 14.32 1.98 3.21
C ASP A 111 13.17 1.87 2.20
N VAL A 112 12.37 0.82 2.35
CA VAL A 112 11.21 0.53 1.49
C VAL A 112 10.18 1.66 1.56
N ALA A 113 10.00 2.27 2.74
CA ALA A 113 8.97 3.30 2.94
C ALA A 113 9.21 4.55 2.10
N THR A 114 10.48 4.91 1.85
CA THR A 114 10.85 6.15 1.16
C THR A 114 11.50 5.91 -0.20
N GLN A 115 12.05 4.72 -0.47
CA GLN A 115 12.86 4.48 -1.65
C GLN A 115 12.30 3.45 -2.63
N ALA A 116 11.47 2.48 -2.19
CA ALA A 116 10.89 1.49 -3.08
C ALA A 116 9.74 2.08 -3.90
N LEU A 117 9.96 2.26 -5.19
CA LEU A 117 8.92 2.73 -6.11
C LEU A 117 8.12 1.55 -6.64
N THR A 118 6.83 1.51 -6.35
CA THR A 118 5.89 0.50 -6.83
C THR A 118 4.69 1.15 -7.52
N PRO A 119 4.07 0.48 -8.50
CA PRO A 119 2.82 0.96 -9.06
C PRO A 119 1.73 1.02 -7.98
N PRO A 120 0.89 2.08 -7.95
CA PRO A 120 -0.13 2.27 -6.93
C PRO A 120 -1.37 1.38 -7.15
N GLY A 121 -1.57 0.86 -8.36
CA GLY A 121 -2.79 0.17 -8.74
C GLY A 121 -4.04 1.02 -8.48
N SER A 122 -5.13 0.37 -8.12
CA SER A 122 -6.44 1.02 -7.93
C SER A 122 -6.50 2.12 -6.86
N THR A 123 -5.46 2.31 -6.04
CA THR A 123 -5.40 3.48 -5.14
C THR A 123 -5.26 4.79 -5.91
N PHE A 124 -4.73 4.75 -7.14
CA PHE A 124 -4.60 5.92 -8.03
C PHE A 124 -5.95 6.44 -8.54
N LYS A 125 -7.01 5.64 -8.49
CA LYS A 125 -8.35 6.02 -8.91
C LYS A 125 -8.90 7.26 -8.18
N LEU A 126 -8.44 7.52 -6.95
CA LEU A 126 -8.78 8.77 -6.26
C LEU A 126 -8.21 10.00 -6.99
N CYS A 127 -7.00 9.90 -7.54
CA CYS A 127 -6.42 10.96 -8.37
C CYS A 127 -7.24 11.19 -9.66
N THR A 128 -7.61 10.09 -10.31
CA THR A 128 -8.44 10.15 -11.52
C THR A 128 -9.84 10.70 -11.23
N SER A 129 -10.43 10.38 -10.07
CA SER A 129 -11.70 10.97 -9.62
C SER A 129 -11.57 12.47 -9.46
N VAL A 130 -10.54 12.93 -8.75
CA VAL A 130 -10.28 14.36 -8.55
C VAL A 130 -10.08 15.08 -9.88
N ALA A 131 -9.28 14.52 -10.79
CA ALA A 131 -9.05 15.11 -12.10
C ALA A 131 -10.33 15.15 -12.96
N GLY A 132 -11.12 14.06 -12.94
CA GLY A 132 -12.36 13.97 -13.70
C GLY A 132 -13.44 14.94 -13.25
N LEU A 133 -13.56 15.12 -11.93
CA LEU A 133 -14.50 16.09 -11.34
C LEU A 133 -14.02 17.53 -11.57
N ALA A 134 -12.76 17.84 -11.30
CA ALA A 134 -12.21 19.19 -11.41
C ALA A 134 -12.22 19.77 -12.82
N GLU A 135 -12.18 18.92 -13.84
CA GLU A 135 -12.19 19.31 -15.26
C GLU A 135 -13.56 19.05 -15.92
N ASP A 136 -14.61 18.84 -15.12
CA ASP A 136 -16.00 18.65 -15.58
C ASP A 136 -16.19 17.48 -16.58
N TYR A 137 -15.30 16.46 -16.59
CA TYR A 137 -15.52 15.25 -17.39
C TYR A 137 -16.62 14.37 -16.80
N VAL A 138 -16.80 14.41 -15.52
CA VAL A 138 -17.88 13.79 -14.76
C VAL A 138 -18.28 14.71 -13.61
N ASP A 139 -19.51 14.57 -13.13
CA ASP A 139 -20.01 15.12 -11.87
C ASP A 139 -20.38 13.99 -10.91
N PRO A 140 -20.71 14.27 -9.63
CA PRO A 140 -21.08 13.24 -8.66
C PRO A 140 -22.24 12.33 -9.09
N ASP A 141 -23.15 12.82 -9.93
CA ASP A 141 -24.33 12.12 -10.42
C ASP A 141 -24.13 11.51 -11.83
N THR A 142 -22.95 11.64 -12.41
CA THR A 142 -22.64 11.04 -13.72
C THR A 142 -22.50 9.53 -13.61
N PHE A 143 -23.45 8.80 -14.20
CA PHE A 143 -23.47 7.34 -14.23
C PHE A 143 -22.91 6.81 -15.54
N ILE A 144 -21.99 5.86 -15.45
CA ILE A 144 -21.41 5.11 -16.58
C ILE A 144 -21.73 3.64 -16.41
N PHE A 145 -22.16 2.97 -17.47
CA PHE A 145 -22.40 1.52 -17.45
C PHE A 145 -21.10 0.76 -17.73
N ASP A 146 -20.76 -0.19 -16.86
CA ASP A 146 -19.59 -1.07 -17.03
C ASP A 146 -19.88 -2.13 -18.10
N GLU A 147 -19.38 -1.92 -19.32
CA GLU A 147 -19.51 -2.86 -20.45
C GLU A 147 -18.48 -4.00 -20.39
N VAL A 148 -17.73 -4.13 -19.30
CA VAL A 148 -16.71 -5.16 -19.02
C VAL A 148 -15.44 -4.96 -19.84
N TYR A 149 -15.53 -4.83 -21.17
CA TYR A 149 -14.39 -4.62 -22.09
C TYR A 149 -14.42 -3.21 -22.65
N PHE A 150 -13.31 -2.50 -22.49
CA PHE A 150 -13.17 -1.14 -23.01
C PHE A 150 -12.60 -1.14 -24.41
N GLU A 151 -13.47 -1.12 -25.42
CA GLU A 151 -13.12 -1.35 -26.83
C GLU A 151 -12.65 -0.07 -27.56
N LYS A 152 -12.67 1.11 -26.89
CA LYS A 152 -12.26 2.39 -27.48
C LYS A 152 -10.73 2.48 -27.72
N VAL A 153 -9.92 1.56 -27.14
CA VAL A 153 -8.45 1.49 -27.31
C VAL A 153 -7.99 0.08 -27.58
N ILE A 154 -6.82 -0.06 -28.23
CA ILE A 154 -6.22 -1.37 -28.57
C ILE A 154 -4.82 -1.47 -27.95
N PRO A 155 -4.50 -2.59 -27.22
CA PRO A 155 -5.39 -3.68 -26.86
C PRO A 155 -6.47 -3.23 -25.88
N SER A 156 -7.68 -3.80 -26.02
CA SER A 156 -8.83 -3.49 -25.19
C SER A 156 -8.62 -3.95 -23.75
N PRO A 157 -8.56 -3.06 -22.75
CA PRO A 157 -8.50 -3.48 -21.36
C PRO A 157 -9.89 -3.90 -20.87
N ARG A 158 -9.91 -4.61 -19.72
CA ARG A 158 -11.17 -5.12 -19.14
C ARG A 158 -11.31 -4.76 -17.67
N CYS A 159 -12.55 -4.72 -17.22
CA CYS A 159 -12.81 -4.64 -15.79
C CYS A 159 -12.32 -5.91 -15.09
N TYR A 160 -11.83 -5.80 -13.85
CA TYR A 160 -11.20 -6.92 -13.16
C TYR A 160 -12.18 -8.05 -12.81
N ILE A 161 -13.48 -7.75 -12.69
CA ILE A 161 -14.51 -8.74 -12.42
C ILE A 161 -15.02 -9.47 -13.67
N ALA A 162 -14.41 -9.21 -14.85
CA ALA A 162 -14.83 -9.85 -16.10
C ALA A 162 -14.92 -11.39 -15.94
N PRO A 163 -15.96 -12.05 -16.46
CA PRO A 163 -16.97 -11.53 -17.38
C PRO A 163 -18.20 -10.84 -16.72
N ALA A 164 -18.22 -10.70 -15.40
CA ALA A 164 -19.26 -9.94 -14.71
C ALA A 164 -19.09 -8.43 -14.91
N SER A 165 -20.16 -7.67 -14.67
CA SER A 165 -20.20 -6.20 -14.76
C SER A 165 -20.60 -5.59 -13.43
N HIS A 166 -20.07 -4.40 -13.11
CA HIS A 166 -20.57 -3.59 -11.99
C HIS A 166 -21.92 -2.91 -12.28
N GLY A 167 -22.40 -2.99 -13.53
CA GLY A 167 -23.62 -2.29 -13.96
C GLY A 167 -23.43 -0.80 -14.05
N LEU A 168 -24.45 -0.05 -13.67
CA LEU A 168 -24.45 1.41 -13.71
C LEU A 168 -23.83 1.97 -12.44
N VAL A 169 -22.70 2.66 -12.56
CA VAL A 169 -21.92 3.19 -11.42
C VAL A 169 -21.62 4.68 -11.62
N ASN A 170 -21.61 5.43 -10.51
CA ASN A 170 -21.09 6.79 -10.43
C ASN A 170 -19.71 6.78 -9.71
N VAL A 171 -19.10 7.95 -9.48
CA VAL A 171 -17.78 8.04 -8.88
C VAL A 171 -17.69 7.30 -7.53
N SER A 172 -18.69 7.45 -6.65
CA SER A 172 -18.71 6.80 -5.33
C SER A 172 -18.80 5.28 -5.44
N THR A 173 -19.73 4.75 -6.22
CA THR A 173 -19.93 3.32 -6.39
C THR A 173 -18.84 2.67 -7.26
N ALA A 174 -18.24 3.43 -8.18
CA ALA A 174 -17.06 2.99 -8.93
C ALA A 174 -15.83 2.86 -8.04
N LEU A 175 -15.66 3.73 -7.03
CA LEU A 175 -14.61 3.60 -6.01
C LEU A 175 -14.89 2.42 -5.09
N GLU A 176 -16.13 2.24 -4.61
CA GLU A 176 -16.58 1.12 -3.78
C GLU A 176 -16.20 -0.23 -4.38
N GLY A 177 -16.69 -0.50 -5.59
CA GLY A 177 -16.44 -1.74 -6.33
C GLY A 177 -15.11 -1.77 -7.05
N SER A 178 -14.33 -0.69 -6.99
CA SER A 178 -13.07 -0.56 -7.75
C SER A 178 -13.23 -0.79 -9.26
N CYS A 179 -14.34 -0.33 -9.85
CA CYS A 179 -14.65 -0.53 -11.27
C CYS A 179 -13.56 0.07 -12.16
N ASN A 180 -12.91 -0.77 -12.98
CA ASN A 180 -11.91 -0.27 -13.91
C ASN A 180 -12.53 0.49 -15.08
N TYR A 181 -13.67 0.01 -15.58
CA TYR A 181 -14.33 0.57 -16.76
C TYR A 181 -14.68 2.06 -16.59
N TYR A 182 -15.23 2.43 -15.42
CA TYR A 182 -15.53 3.83 -15.10
C TYR A 182 -14.29 4.74 -15.25
N PHE A 183 -13.17 4.29 -14.73
CA PHE A 183 -11.92 5.06 -14.78
C PHE A 183 -11.21 4.99 -16.14
N PHE A 184 -11.40 3.93 -16.92
CA PHE A 184 -10.98 3.90 -18.32
C PHE A 184 -11.70 4.96 -19.14
N GLU A 185 -13.01 5.12 -18.89
CA GLU A 185 -13.81 6.14 -19.58
C GLU A 185 -13.30 7.54 -19.27
N ILE A 186 -13.09 7.89 -18.00
CA ILE A 186 -12.53 9.20 -17.61
C ILE A 186 -11.15 9.41 -18.24
N GLY A 187 -10.25 8.42 -18.17
CA GLY A 187 -8.91 8.54 -18.76
C GLY A 187 -8.90 8.62 -20.29
N TYR A 188 -9.95 8.15 -20.94
CA TYR A 188 -10.16 8.28 -22.38
C TYR A 188 -10.76 9.66 -22.73
N GLU A 189 -11.83 10.07 -22.04
CA GLU A 189 -12.52 11.35 -22.26
C GLU A 189 -11.57 12.55 -22.07
N MET A 190 -10.67 12.52 -21.08
CA MET A 190 -9.61 13.53 -20.91
C MET A 190 -8.71 13.68 -22.14
N GLY A 191 -8.64 12.66 -23.00
CA GLY A 191 -7.83 12.66 -24.22
C GLY A 191 -8.59 13.07 -25.46
N LEU A 192 -9.90 13.31 -25.41
CA LEU A 192 -10.67 13.76 -26.56
C LEU A 192 -10.49 15.26 -26.80
N ASP A 193 -10.18 15.61 -28.02
CA ASP A 193 -10.22 17.02 -28.46
C ASP A 193 -11.63 17.42 -28.93
N GLU A 194 -11.81 18.70 -29.26
CA GLU A 194 -13.09 19.24 -29.73
C GLU A 194 -13.63 18.55 -31.02
N SER A 195 -12.76 17.86 -31.77
CA SER A 195 -13.14 17.09 -32.96
C SER A 195 -13.51 15.64 -32.63
N GLY A 196 -13.38 15.22 -31.39
CA GLY A 196 -13.55 13.85 -30.95
C GLY A 196 -12.36 12.93 -31.23
N GLN A 197 -11.20 13.49 -31.59
CA GLN A 197 -9.98 12.69 -31.80
C GLN A 197 -9.27 12.46 -30.48
N TYR A 198 -8.97 11.18 -30.19
CA TYR A 198 -8.28 10.77 -28.97
C TYR A 198 -6.78 11.02 -29.03
N ASN A 199 -6.27 11.69 -27.99
CA ASN A 199 -4.85 11.95 -27.76
C ASN A 199 -4.45 11.59 -26.33
N SER A 200 -3.85 10.43 -26.14
CA SER A 200 -3.41 9.94 -24.83
C SER A 200 -2.45 10.92 -24.10
N LEU A 201 -1.63 11.68 -24.82
CA LEU A 201 -0.70 12.64 -24.19
C LEU A 201 -1.44 13.80 -23.53
N GLN A 202 -2.55 14.25 -24.11
CA GLN A 202 -3.40 15.30 -23.51
C GLN A 202 -3.94 14.82 -22.16
N ALA A 203 -4.53 13.62 -22.10
CA ALA A 203 -5.04 13.03 -20.87
C ALA A 203 -3.93 12.81 -19.83
N LEU A 204 -2.77 12.34 -20.27
CA LEU A 204 -1.61 12.13 -19.37
C LEU A 204 -1.10 13.43 -18.75
N ASN A 205 -1.16 14.55 -19.48
CA ASN A 205 -0.81 15.86 -18.92
C ASN A 205 -1.78 16.26 -17.81
N ILE A 206 -3.09 16.12 -18.05
CA ILE A 206 -4.14 16.40 -17.04
C ILE A 206 -3.91 15.53 -15.79
N ILE A 207 -3.82 14.21 -15.98
CA ILE A 207 -3.59 13.25 -14.88
C ILE A 207 -2.31 13.61 -14.11
N THR A 208 -1.22 13.94 -14.81
CA THR A 208 0.06 14.30 -14.19
C THR A 208 -0.04 15.58 -13.37
N ASP A 209 -0.77 16.57 -13.84
CA ASP A 209 -0.94 17.84 -13.14
C ASP A 209 -1.74 17.65 -11.84
N TYR A 210 -2.83 16.87 -11.88
CA TYR A 210 -3.57 16.55 -10.66
C TYR A 210 -2.80 15.62 -9.72
N ALA A 211 -2.04 14.66 -10.24
CA ALA A 211 -1.15 13.83 -9.42
C ALA A 211 -0.14 14.69 -8.64
N LYS A 212 0.47 15.69 -9.30
CA LYS A 212 1.39 16.65 -8.64
C LYS A 212 0.65 17.51 -7.61
N GLN A 213 -0.52 18.03 -7.96
CA GLN A 213 -1.33 18.82 -7.04
C GLN A 213 -1.71 18.04 -5.79
N LEU A 214 -1.97 16.74 -5.92
CA LEU A 214 -2.25 15.83 -4.82
C LEU A 214 -1.00 15.32 -4.09
N GLY A 215 0.22 15.65 -4.56
CA GLY A 215 1.48 15.29 -3.91
C GLY A 215 2.14 14.00 -4.42
N LEU A 216 1.61 13.34 -5.46
CA LEU A 216 2.19 12.12 -6.01
C LEU A 216 3.38 12.36 -6.94
N GLY A 217 3.36 13.41 -7.74
CA GLY A 217 4.40 13.69 -8.74
C GLY A 217 5.61 14.45 -8.23
N ILE A 218 5.73 14.61 -6.91
CA ILE A 218 6.80 15.36 -6.23
C ILE A 218 7.21 14.65 -4.95
N LYS A 219 8.43 14.90 -4.45
CA LYS A 219 8.88 14.38 -3.16
C LYS A 219 7.96 14.78 -2.03
N SER A 220 7.83 13.90 -1.04
CA SER A 220 6.94 14.11 0.10
C SER A 220 7.37 15.25 0.99
N GLY A 221 8.68 15.51 1.07
CA GLY A 221 9.29 16.55 1.87
C GLY A 221 9.84 16.09 3.22
N VAL A 222 9.78 14.78 3.51
CA VAL A 222 10.42 14.22 4.71
C VAL A 222 11.94 14.48 4.69
N GLU A 223 12.54 14.66 5.87
CA GLU A 223 13.93 15.10 6.05
C GLU A 223 14.95 13.98 5.83
N ILE A 224 14.53 12.82 5.38
CA ILE A 224 15.39 11.69 5.03
C ILE A 224 15.40 11.44 3.51
N ARG A 225 16.31 10.58 3.06
CA ARG A 225 16.43 10.27 1.63
C ARG A 225 15.18 9.58 1.12
N GLU A 226 14.64 10.11 0.01
CA GLU A 226 13.53 9.50 -0.72
C GLU A 226 13.84 9.44 -2.23
N SER A 227 13.25 8.44 -2.91
CA SER A 227 13.34 8.31 -4.37
C SER A 227 12.44 9.35 -5.05
N GLU A 228 12.79 9.71 -6.30
CA GLU A 228 11.93 10.57 -7.13
C GLU A 228 10.69 9.79 -7.56
N PRO A 229 9.47 10.26 -7.22
CA PRO A 229 8.24 9.62 -7.67
C PRO A 229 8.04 9.80 -9.18
N ARG A 230 7.34 8.86 -9.79
CA ARG A 230 7.06 8.93 -11.23
C ARG A 230 5.58 8.78 -11.50
N VAL A 231 5.02 9.72 -12.24
CA VAL A 231 3.71 9.57 -12.89
C VAL A 231 3.92 8.94 -14.26
N SER A 232 3.05 8.06 -14.67
CA SER A 232 3.13 7.36 -15.96
C SER A 232 3.08 8.37 -17.12
N THR A 233 3.87 8.11 -18.14
CA THR A 233 3.94 8.90 -19.38
C THR A 233 3.40 8.17 -20.60
N THR A 234 2.79 7.00 -20.39
CA THR A 234 2.25 6.16 -21.46
C THR A 234 0.86 5.68 -21.11
N ASP A 235 -0.02 5.57 -22.12
CA ASP A 235 -1.34 4.95 -22.00
C ASP A 235 -2.22 5.55 -20.87
N SER A 236 -2.91 6.64 -21.18
CA SER A 236 -3.75 7.36 -20.21
C SER A 236 -4.87 6.47 -19.62
N VAL A 237 -5.45 5.57 -20.42
CA VAL A 237 -6.53 4.68 -20.00
C VAL A 237 -6.06 3.73 -18.90
N ARG A 238 -4.88 3.10 -19.06
CA ARG A 238 -4.32 2.24 -18.02
C ARG A 238 -3.72 3.04 -16.86
N THR A 239 -3.18 4.22 -17.15
CA THR A 239 -2.70 5.14 -16.11
C THR A 239 -3.82 5.59 -15.17
N ALA A 240 -5.02 5.80 -15.68
CA ALA A 240 -6.19 6.21 -14.90
C ALA A 240 -6.57 5.20 -13.79
N ILE A 241 -6.17 3.94 -13.91
CA ILE A 241 -6.36 2.91 -12.87
C ILE A 241 -5.06 2.59 -12.10
N GLY A 242 -4.02 3.41 -12.26
CA GLY A 242 -2.74 3.27 -11.56
C GLY A 242 -1.78 2.23 -12.11
N GLN A 243 -2.02 1.75 -13.33
CA GLN A 243 -1.10 0.90 -14.07
C GLN A 243 -0.12 1.75 -14.91
N GLY A 244 0.61 1.13 -15.82
CA GLY A 244 1.61 1.81 -16.64
C GLY A 244 2.95 1.96 -15.90
N THR A 245 3.65 3.07 -16.16
CA THR A 245 4.99 3.33 -15.59
C THR A 245 4.96 4.13 -14.29
N ASN A 246 3.81 4.22 -13.62
CA ASN A 246 3.67 4.83 -12.29
C ASN A 246 4.63 4.16 -11.29
N GLY A 247 5.25 4.96 -10.42
CA GLY A 247 6.12 4.45 -9.39
C GLY A 247 6.17 5.40 -8.19
N PHE A 248 5.63 4.96 -7.05
CA PHE A 248 5.53 5.74 -5.82
C PHE A 248 6.00 4.92 -4.63
N ALA A 249 6.75 5.55 -3.73
CA ALA A 249 7.04 4.97 -2.42
C ALA A 249 5.87 5.20 -1.46
N THR A 250 5.82 4.45 -0.37
CA THR A 250 4.75 4.52 0.62
C THR A 250 4.58 5.93 1.18
N VAL A 251 5.66 6.67 1.37
CA VAL A 251 5.63 8.06 1.85
C VAL A 251 4.92 9.01 0.87
N HIS A 252 5.08 8.79 -0.46
CA HIS A 252 4.36 9.55 -1.48
C HIS A 252 2.86 9.26 -1.43
N MET A 253 2.51 7.97 -1.28
CA MET A 253 1.11 7.54 -1.14
C MET A 253 0.46 8.09 0.14
N ALA A 254 1.23 8.19 1.24
CA ALA A 254 0.76 8.79 2.49
C ALA A 254 0.47 10.29 2.32
N ARG A 255 1.36 11.06 1.65
CA ARG A 255 1.12 12.46 1.33
C ARG A 255 -0.13 12.65 0.48
N TYR A 256 -0.25 11.83 -0.55
CA TYR A 256 -1.39 11.83 -1.46
C TYR A 256 -2.73 11.61 -0.74
N VAL A 257 -2.84 10.54 0.04
CA VAL A 257 -4.08 10.25 0.74
C VAL A 257 -4.35 11.24 1.87
N ASN A 258 -3.31 11.86 2.47
CA ASN A 258 -3.45 12.97 3.39
C ASN A 258 -4.14 14.16 2.72
N THR A 259 -3.72 14.48 1.48
CA THR A 259 -4.35 15.56 0.70
C THR A 259 -5.81 15.27 0.39
N VAL A 260 -6.15 14.02 0.06
CA VAL A 260 -7.56 13.62 -0.15
C VAL A 260 -8.35 13.74 1.16
N ALA A 261 -7.83 13.20 2.27
CA ALA A 261 -8.47 13.27 3.58
C ALA A 261 -8.68 14.70 4.08
N ALA A 262 -7.80 15.63 3.69
CA ALA A 262 -7.86 17.06 4.01
C ALA A 262 -8.63 17.87 2.95
N SER A 263 -9.50 17.25 2.16
CA SER A 263 -10.31 17.87 1.10
C SER A 263 -9.48 18.83 0.23
N GLY A 264 -8.36 18.28 -0.29
CA GLY A 264 -7.47 18.96 -1.24
C GLY A 264 -6.34 19.77 -0.63
N THR A 265 -6.26 19.94 0.69
CA THR A 265 -5.14 20.65 1.32
C THR A 265 -3.89 19.78 1.34
N ASN A 266 -2.88 20.14 0.53
CA ASN A 266 -1.64 19.38 0.38
C ASN A 266 -0.56 19.92 1.32
N TYR A 267 -0.24 19.15 2.35
CA TYR A 267 0.85 19.44 3.28
C TYR A 267 2.17 18.81 2.80
N GLN A 268 3.27 19.52 3.02
CA GLN A 268 4.59 18.90 3.04
C GLN A 268 4.66 17.98 4.27
N LEU A 269 5.11 16.74 4.07
CA LEU A 269 5.31 15.84 5.22
C LEU A 269 6.57 16.24 6.00
N SER A 270 6.56 15.99 7.31
CA SER A 270 7.71 16.20 8.18
C SER A 270 7.79 15.13 9.26
N LEU A 271 9.00 14.60 9.48
CA LEU A 271 9.36 13.70 10.58
C LEU A 271 9.68 14.48 11.85
N ILE A 272 9.95 15.78 11.73
CA ILE A 272 10.35 16.62 12.84
C ILE A 272 9.14 17.39 13.36
N ASP A 273 8.79 17.18 14.62
CA ASP A 273 7.77 17.99 15.31
C ASP A 273 8.37 19.24 15.92
N ARG A 274 9.46 19.07 16.71
CA ARG A 274 10.14 20.14 17.40
C ARG A 274 11.57 19.75 17.79
N VAL A 275 12.37 20.74 18.08
CA VAL A 275 13.70 20.60 18.68
C VAL A 275 13.66 21.12 20.10
N GLU A 276 14.15 20.33 21.04
CA GLU A 276 14.23 20.68 22.48
C GLU A 276 15.69 20.73 22.94
N ASP A 277 15.97 21.57 23.92
CA ASP A 277 17.24 21.53 24.65
C ASP A 277 17.27 20.37 25.67
N LYS A 278 18.40 20.23 26.38
CA LYS A 278 18.59 19.19 27.41
C LYS A 278 17.59 19.31 28.58
N ASP A 279 17.03 20.49 28.78
CA ASP A 279 16.08 20.81 29.87
C ASP A 279 14.63 20.75 29.38
N LYS A 280 14.39 20.20 28.16
CA LYS A 280 13.10 20.05 27.46
C LYS A 280 12.41 21.37 27.08
N ASN A 281 13.15 22.48 27.03
CA ASN A 281 12.62 23.71 26.47
C ASN A 281 12.59 23.61 24.94
N VAL A 282 11.46 23.96 24.33
CA VAL A 282 11.33 23.96 22.87
C VAL A 282 12.16 25.10 22.29
N ILE A 283 13.20 24.75 21.52
CA ILE A 283 14.05 25.69 20.79
C ILE A 283 13.45 26.07 19.45
N LEU A 284 12.87 25.07 18.76
CA LEU A 284 12.26 25.21 17.44
C LEU A 284 11.01 24.32 17.37
N LYS A 285 9.91 24.86 16.90
CA LYS A 285 8.73 24.13 16.50
C LYS A 285 8.61 24.15 14.98
N VAL A 286 8.39 22.99 14.37
CA VAL A 286 8.18 22.90 12.93
C VAL A 286 6.69 23.10 12.65
N GLU A 287 6.39 24.21 11.98
CA GLU A 287 5.01 24.53 11.60
C GLU A 287 4.61 23.79 10.32
N PRO A 288 3.32 23.42 10.14
CA PRO A 288 2.82 22.80 8.93
C PRO A 288 3.03 23.69 7.71
N VAL A 289 3.48 23.11 6.60
CA VAL A 289 3.66 23.81 5.32
C VAL A 289 2.63 23.31 4.31
N ILE A 290 1.71 24.17 3.93
CA ILE A 290 0.76 23.90 2.84
C ILE A 290 1.46 24.24 1.51
N THR A 291 1.57 23.27 0.63
CA THR A 291 2.24 23.43 -0.68
C THR A 291 1.26 23.69 -1.81
N ASN A 292 0.03 23.21 -1.67
CA ASN A 292 -1.04 23.38 -2.66
C ASN A 292 -2.41 23.17 -2.02
N LYS A 293 -3.46 23.60 -2.73
CA LYS A 293 -4.85 23.29 -2.39
C LYS A 293 -5.63 23.00 -3.68
N VAL A 294 -6.02 21.74 -3.85
CA VAL A 294 -6.89 21.31 -4.95
C VAL A 294 -8.30 21.85 -4.72
N GLN A 295 -8.87 22.44 -5.75
CA GLN A 295 -10.20 23.03 -5.67
C GLN A 295 -11.23 22.06 -6.25
N LEU A 296 -12.13 21.58 -5.41
CA LEU A 296 -13.37 20.91 -5.75
C LEU A 296 -14.47 21.52 -4.87
N SER A 297 -15.70 21.41 -5.29
CA SER A 297 -16.87 21.74 -4.46
C SER A 297 -17.01 20.75 -3.29
N GLU A 298 -17.82 21.11 -2.29
CA GLU A 298 -18.12 20.23 -1.16
C GLU A 298 -18.77 18.92 -1.62
N ASP A 299 -19.74 19.00 -2.53
CA ASP A 299 -20.44 17.81 -3.07
C ASP A 299 -19.49 16.86 -3.81
N GLU A 300 -18.49 17.39 -4.53
CA GLU A 300 -17.49 16.57 -5.24
C GLU A 300 -16.52 15.87 -4.26
N TRP A 301 -16.06 16.58 -3.22
CA TRP A 301 -15.28 15.95 -2.16
C TRP A 301 -16.08 14.90 -1.41
N ASP A 302 -17.34 15.19 -1.09
CA ASP A 302 -18.25 14.27 -0.41
C ASP A 302 -18.47 13.00 -1.24
N ALA A 303 -18.59 13.09 -2.55
CA ALA A 303 -18.72 11.93 -3.43
C ALA A 303 -17.47 11.02 -3.40
N ILE A 304 -16.26 11.61 -3.37
CA ILE A 304 -15.01 10.86 -3.24
C ILE A 304 -14.93 10.21 -1.85
N HIS A 305 -15.18 10.97 -0.79
CA HIS A 305 -15.12 10.49 0.59
C HIS A 305 -16.14 9.41 0.86
N LEU A 306 -17.37 9.57 0.33
CA LEU A 306 -18.40 8.53 0.38
C LEU A 306 -17.93 7.25 -0.32
N GLY A 307 -17.38 7.36 -1.52
CA GLY A 307 -16.83 6.22 -2.24
C GLY A 307 -15.75 5.49 -1.42
N MET A 308 -14.82 6.22 -0.81
CA MET A 308 -13.81 5.65 0.09
C MET A 308 -14.43 4.99 1.34
N ARG A 309 -15.52 5.54 1.88
CA ARG A 309 -16.24 4.95 3.01
C ARG A 309 -16.93 3.66 2.60
N LEU A 310 -17.58 3.64 1.45
CA LEU A 310 -18.26 2.45 0.90
C LEU A 310 -17.28 1.30 0.65
N VAL A 311 -16.03 1.56 0.24
CA VAL A 311 -14.97 0.53 0.12
C VAL A 311 -14.85 -0.32 1.39
N THR A 312 -14.94 0.29 2.56
CA THR A 312 -14.77 -0.39 3.86
C THR A 312 -16.08 -0.86 4.49
N GLN A 313 -17.23 -0.37 4.00
CA GLN A 313 -18.54 -0.80 4.48
C GLN A 313 -19.06 -2.02 3.74
N THR A 314 -19.13 -1.95 2.43
CA THR A 314 -19.79 -2.91 1.54
C THR A 314 -18.90 -3.34 0.37
N GLY A 315 -17.84 -2.59 0.09
CA GLY A 315 -16.96 -2.77 -1.05
C GLY A 315 -15.78 -3.72 -0.80
N THR A 316 -14.69 -3.47 -1.52
CA THR A 316 -13.52 -4.37 -1.64
C THR A 316 -12.74 -4.61 -0.34
N ALA A 317 -12.95 -3.81 0.72
CA ALA A 317 -12.30 -3.93 2.02
C ALA A 317 -13.28 -4.09 3.19
N SER A 318 -14.53 -4.52 2.94
CA SER A 318 -15.57 -4.63 3.96
C SER A 318 -15.23 -5.58 5.11
N SER A 319 -14.34 -6.54 4.88
CA SER A 319 -13.89 -7.49 5.91
C SER A 319 -12.67 -7.05 6.71
N PHE A 320 -11.90 -6.02 6.26
CA PHE A 320 -10.57 -5.74 6.83
C PHE A 320 -10.62 -5.10 8.22
N PHE A 321 -11.61 -4.25 8.47
CA PHE A 321 -11.65 -3.41 9.67
C PHE A 321 -12.80 -3.74 10.63
N THR A 322 -13.34 -4.95 10.55
CA THR A 322 -14.50 -5.37 11.34
C THR A 322 -14.26 -5.39 12.85
N SER A 323 -13.00 -5.48 13.29
CA SER A 323 -12.62 -5.48 14.70
C SER A 323 -12.20 -4.09 15.23
N LEU A 324 -12.25 -3.06 14.38
CA LEU A 324 -11.91 -1.68 14.73
C LEU A 324 -13.18 -0.86 14.96
N ASN A 325 -13.24 -0.09 16.05
CA ASN A 325 -14.40 0.75 16.36
C ASN A 325 -14.42 2.06 15.55
N ALA A 326 -13.23 2.58 15.21
CA ALA A 326 -13.13 3.79 14.40
C ALA A 326 -13.63 3.53 12.97
N THR A 327 -14.33 4.52 12.40
CA THR A 327 -14.80 4.47 11.01
C THR A 327 -13.65 4.73 10.04
N ILE A 328 -13.50 3.87 9.05
CA ILE A 328 -12.43 3.96 8.06
C ILE A 328 -12.99 4.34 6.70
N ALA A 329 -12.32 5.26 6.02
CA ALA A 329 -12.48 5.50 4.60
C ALA A 329 -11.17 5.18 3.88
N GLY A 330 -11.22 4.44 2.78
CA GLY A 330 -9.98 4.05 2.12
C GLY A 330 -10.16 3.45 0.73
N LYS A 331 -9.05 2.99 0.15
CA LYS A 331 -9.02 2.37 -1.16
C LYS A 331 -8.00 1.24 -1.19
N THR A 332 -8.43 0.07 -1.65
CA THR A 332 -7.54 -1.06 -1.96
C THR A 332 -6.79 -0.81 -3.26
N GLY A 333 -5.56 -1.30 -3.33
CA GLY A 333 -4.75 -1.33 -4.54
C GLY A 333 -4.16 -2.70 -4.77
N THR A 334 -4.22 -3.14 -6.01
CA THR A 334 -3.50 -4.32 -6.51
C THR A 334 -2.78 -3.89 -7.78
N ALA A 335 -1.49 -4.09 -7.83
CA ALA A 335 -0.70 -3.72 -8.99
C ALA A 335 0.16 -4.89 -9.46
N GLU A 336 0.02 -5.21 -10.73
CA GLU A 336 0.85 -6.18 -11.42
C GLU A 336 2.09 -5.47 -11.98
N GLU A 337 3.27 -5.93 -11.57
CA GLU A 337 4.54 -5.42 -12.11
C GLU A 337 5.21 -6.45 -13.02
N ASN A 338 5.01 -7.74 -12.71
CA ASN A 338 5.71 -8.82 -13.37
C ASN A 338 4.84 -10.09 -13.41
N LEU A 339 4.75 -10.73 -14.56
CA LEU A 339 3.99 -11.98 -14.74
C LEU A 339 4.54 -13.19 -13.96
N TYR A 340 5.77 -13.08 -13.44
CA TYR A 340 6.45 -14.18 -12.73
C TYR A 340 6.47 -14.00 -11.20
N ARG A 341 5.91 -12.89 -10.69
CA ARG A 341 5.84 -12.59 -9.26
C ARG A 341 4.41 -12.25 -8.87
N SER A 342 4.09 -12.46 -7.60
CA SER A 342 2.83 -12.02 -7.03
C SER A 342 2.68 -10.49 -7.14
N ASN A 343 1.45 -10.02 -7.18
CA ASN A 343 1.12 -8.60 -7.28
C ASN A 343 1.57 -7.83 -6.03
N HIS A 344 1.73 -6.54 -6.16
CA HIS A 344 1.83 -5.65 -5.00
C HIS A 344 0.44 -5.40 -4.43
N ALA A 345 0.32 -5.41 -3.12
CA ALA A 345 -0.90 -5.04 -2.42
C ALA A 345 -0.72 -3.70 -1.70
N ALA A 346 -1.72 -2.85 -1.78
CA ALA A 346 -1.73 -1.55 -1.13
C ALA A 346 -3.08 -1.27 -0.49
N PHE A 347 -3.07 -0.50 0.57
CA PHE A 347 -4.25 0.15 1.12
C PHE A 347 -3.88 1.57 1.54
N VAL A 348 -4.69 2.54 1.12
CA VAL A 348 -4.59 3.94 1.53
C VAL A 348 -5.90 4.40 2.11
N GLY A 349 -5.86 5.28 3.11
CA GLY A 349 -7.10 5.74 3.73
C GLY A 349 -6.87 6.72 4.87
N TYR A 350 -7.94 6.99 5.60
CA TYR A 350 -7.94 7.86 6.76
C TYR A 350 -8.99 7.42 7.79
N ALA A 351 -8.83 7.90 8.99
CA ALA A 351 -9.71 7.63 10.14
C ALA A 351 -9.70 8.80 11.15
N PRO A 352 -10.82 9.01 11.88
CA PRO A 352 -12.17 8.56 11.57
C PRO A 352 -12.72 9.17 10.27
N TYR A 353 -13.74 8.56 9.67
CA TYR A 353 -14.36 9.09 8.44
C TYR A 353 -15.01 10.46 8.66
N GLU A 354 -15.70 10.64 9.77
CA GLU A 354 -16.51 11.82 10.09
C GLU A 354 -15.67 13.07 10.45
N ASP A 355 -14.51 12.89 11.10
CA ASP A 355 -13.53 13.96 11.44
C ASP A 355 -12.12 13.36 11.30
N PRO A 356 -11.53 13.43 10.11
CA PRO A 356 -10.25 12.80 9.83
C PRO A 356 -9.12 13.30 10.74
N GLU A 357 -8.56 12.39 11.54
CA GLU A 357 -7.43 12.66 12.44
C GLU A 357 -6.12 12.20 11.83
N VAL A 358 -6.11 10.95 11.34
CA VAL A 358 -4.93 10.35 10.72
C VAL A 358 -5.23 9.81 9.33
N SER A 359 -4.29 9.97 8.42
CA SER A 359 -4.27 9.28 7.14
C SER A 359 -3.11 8.30 7.09
N PHE A 360 -3.24 7.27 6.26
CA PHE A 360 -2.29 6.17 6.23
C PHE A 360 -2.15 5.55 4.85
N ALA A 361 -0.96 5.04 4.58
CA ALA A 361 -0.66 4.20 3.44
C ALA A 361 0.12 2.97 3.91
N CYS A 362 -0.28 1.79 3.47
CA CYS A 362 0.44 0.55 3.65
C CYS A 362 0.62 -0.12 2.30
N MET A 363 1.86 -0.49 1.96
CA MET A 363 2.20 -1.17 0.71
C MET A 363 3.05 -2.40 1.03
N ILE A 364 2.63 -3.55 0.52
CA ILE A 364 3.35 -4.82 0.66
C ILE A 364 3.66 -5.34 -0.74
N ARG A 365 4.95 -5.57 -1.01
CA ARG A 365 5.45 -5.97 -2.32
C ARG A 365 5.37 -7.48 -2.50
N ASN A 366 5.07 -7.90 -3.75
CA ASN A 366 5.04 -9.31 -4.16
C ASN A 366 4.21 -10.20 -3.22
N CYS A 367 3.00 -9.74 -2.90
CA CYS A 367 2.16 -10.24 -1.83
C CYS A 367 1.08 -11.18 -2.38
N ASP A 368 0.89 -12.35 -1.78
CA ASP A 368 -0.09 -13.33 -2.23
C ASP A 368 -1.53 -12.96 -1.87
N SER A 369 -1.72 -12.03 -0.92
CA SER A 369 -3.04 -11.58 -0.52
C SER A 369 -3.14 -10.06 -0.47
N THR A 370 -4.21 -9.54 -1.03
CA THR A 370 -4.56 -8.11 -0.99
C THR A 370 -5.11 -7.67 0.38
N SER A 371 -5.37 -8.60 1.30
CA SER A 371 -5.83 -8.29 2.66
C SER A 371 -4.71 -7.84 3.59
N TYR A 372 -3.46 -8.27 3.37
CA TYR A 372 -2.36 -8.03 4.32
C TYR A 372 -2.12 -6.54 4.67
N PRO A 373 -2.17 -5.58 3.73
CA PRO A 373 -2.10 -4.18 4.10
C PRO A 373 -3.26 -3.74 5.01
N GLY A 374 -4.47 -4.23 4.75
CA GLY A 374 -5.67 -3.96 5.56
C GLY A 374 -5.55 -4.54 6.96
N ASP A 375 -5.12 -5.79 7.08
CA ASP A 375 -4.93 -6.48 8.37
C ASP A 375 -3.85 -5.79 9.22
N THR A 376 -2.73 -5.41 8.58
CA THR A 376 -1.64 -4.66 9.23
C THR A 376 -2.16 -3.31 9.75
N LEU A 377 -2.89 -2.57 8.92
CA LEU A 377 -3.47 -1.29 9.31
C LEU A 377 -4.52 -1.44 10.40
N CYS A 378 -5.38 -2.46 10.33
CA CYS A 378 -6.40 -2.71 11.34
C CYS A 378 -5.76 -2.85 12.74
N GLN A 379 -4.73 -3.70 12.89
CA GLN A 379 -4.04 -3.86 14.18
C GLN A 379 -3.32 -2.58 14.60
N THR A 380 -2.67 -1.89 13.66
CA THR A 380 -1.96 -0.62 13.95
C THR A 380 -2.92 0.46 14.44
N LEU A 381 -4.07 0.61 13.78
CA LEU A 381 -5.08 1.61 14.15
C LEU A 381 -5.81 1.26 15.46
N ARG A 382 -6.07 -0.02 15.73
CA ARG A 382 -6.59 -0.46 17.03
C ARG A 382 -5.64 -0.06 18.17
N TYR A 383 -4.34 -0.22 17.96
CA TYR A 383 -3.33 0.24 18.93
C TYR A 383 -3.31 1.77 19.03
N TYR A 384 -3.32 2.47 17.90
CA TYR A 384 -3.31 3.93 17.84
C TYR A 384 -4.49 4.55 18.60
N PHE A 385 -5.70 4.01 18.40
CA PHE A 385 -6.92 4.47 19.08
C PHE A 385 -7.11 3.89 20.51
N GLY A 386 -6.13 3.12 21.00
CA GLY A 386 -6.13 2.60 22.38
C GLY A 386 -7.11 1.45 22.61
N GLU A 387 -7.56 0.75 21.57
CA GLU A 387 -8.44 -0.41 21.67
C GLU A 387 -7.71 -1.68 22.09
N ILE A 388 -6.43 -1.76 21.79
CA ILE A 388 -5.53 -2.84 22.21
C ILE A 388 -4.25 -2.27 22.78
N THR A 389 -3.59 -3.03 23.65
CA THR A 389 -2.30 -2.69 24.24
C THR A 389 -1.14 -3.30 23.44
N TYR A 390 0.09 -2.83 23.70
CA TYR A 390 1.29 -3.45 23.17
C TYR A 390 1.38 -4.94 23.56
N ASP A 391 1.01 -5.28 24.81
CA ASP A 391 1.00 -6.65 25.29
C ASP A 391 0.00 -7.54 24.53
N ASP A 392 -1.13 -6.97 24.07
CA ASP A 392 -2.10 -7.72 23.27
C ASP A 392 -1.53 -8.03 21.88
N ILE A 393 -0.81 -7.09 21.26
CA ILE A 393 -0.11 -7.31 19.99
C ILE A 393 0.94 -8.42 20.13
N MET A 394 1.75 -8.37 21.21
CA MET A 394 2.82 -9.32 21.43
C MET A 394 2.34 -10.73 21.83
N LYS A 395 1.15 -10.83 22.40
CA LYS A 395 0.53 -12.10 22.80
C LYS A 395 -0.40 -12.69 21.75
N ALA A 396 -0.83 -11.86 20.79
CA ALA A 396 -1.69 -12.35 19.73
C ALA A 396 -0.99 -13.56 19.09
N PRO A 397 -1.62 -14.75 19.06
CA PRO A 397 -1.11 -15.80 18.22
C PRO A 397 -1.01 -15.20 16.82
N VAL A 398 0.10 -15.38 16.16
CA VAL A 398 0.14 -15.21 14.73
C VAL A 398 -0.73 -16.36 14.20
N GLU A 399 -2.04 -16.18 14.23
CA GLU A 399 -2.92 -16.97 13.39
C GLU A 399 -2.56 -16.57 11.96
N ASN A 400 -1.56 -17.26 11.43
CA ASN A 400 -1.53 -17.45 10.01
C ASN A 400 -2.77 -18.25 9.68
N THR A 401 -3.88 -17.57 9.53
CA THR A 401 -4.97 -18.02 8.72
C THR A 401 -4.48 -17.99 7.27
N ILE A 402 -3.52 -18.85 6.95
CA ILE A 402 -3.41 -19.41 5.61
C ILE A 402 -4.60 -20.37 5.49
N SER A 403 -5.78 -19.83 5.68
CA SER A 403 -7.03 -20.43 5.26
C SER A 403 -7.22 -20.03 3.80
N GLY A 404 -6.59 -20.79 2.90
CA GLY A 404 -6.71 -20.47 1.49
C GLY A 404 -5.93 -21.37 0.58
N PHE A 405 -5.38 -22.49 1.05
CA PHE A 405 -5.12 -23.60 0.15
C PHE A 405 -6.44 -24.31 -0.14
N HIS A 406 -7.29 -23.68 -0.92
CA HIS A 406 -8.29 -24.41 -1.67
C HIS A 406 -7.60 -24.90 -2.92
N SER A 407 -7.31 -26.20 -2.91
CA SER A 407 -7.11 -27.00 -4.12
C SER A 407 -8.37 -26.85 -4.98
N GLU A 408 -8.29 -26.12 -6.09
CA GLU A 408 -9.03 -26.37 -7.31
C GLU A 408 -8.06 -26.35 -8.50
#